data_b8e04dddac454360cefc1591065d34dc
#
_entry.id   b8e04dddac454360cefc1591065d34dc
#
_cell.length_a   1.000
_cell.length_b   1.000
_cell.length_c   1.000
_cell.angle_alpha   90.00
_cell.angle_beta   90.00
_cell.angle_gamma   90.00
#
_symmetry.space_group_name_H-M   'P 1'
#
loop_
_entity.id
_entity.type
_entity.pdbx_description
1 polymer ?
#
loop_
_entity_poly.entity_id
_entity_poly.type
_entity_poly.pdbx_seq_one_letter_code
_entity_poly.pdbx_strand_id
1 'polypeptide(L)'
;MGAWIIKDFIEISDKTRKGTILECFSYKEIDETFICDIIEDNKIKTIQISKTLPAEAYQIIDSILERKPQLNFRIYNLYFYNQYDISFLEKMPHLRSLRIDCHLRDWNNMIDFNILTKLNLKSLYLNAFELKDYTFIKNLSKNLEELLIYADTMGSSIYFDCKWLLQYKKMHTLWLGKKAKKNIECLSEMKSLKSLSLRGIKLLSFDFLRDLNLEKLELLWNSNNDLKELKELKTLKQIGLWRINKLDNIDFVSELKNLEVIKLQDLKHITKLPDLSRLSNLKILVLDNTGISIDDIEEPYKSKVKKYWR
;
A
#
# COMPACT_ATOMS: atom_id res chain seq x y z
N MET A 1 13.89 -12.22 -21.64
CA MET A 1 15.01 -11.59 -20.91
C MET A 1 14.43 -10.97 -19.64
N GLY A 2 14.86 -11.48 -18.50
CA GLY A 2 14.21 -11.25 -17.23
C GLY A 2 14.29 -9.81 -16.75
N ALA A 3 13.14 -9.30 -16.33
CA ALA A 3 13.06 -8.09 -15.54
C ALA A 3 13.90 -8.29 -14.26
N TRP A 4 14.90 -7.48 -14.08
CA TRP A 4 15.64 -7.40 -12.83
C TRP A 4 14.68 -6.86 -11.78
N ILE A 5 14.04 -7.75 -11.03
CA ILE A 5 13.36 -7.39 -9.81
C ILE A 5 14.49 -6.95 -8.87
N ILE A 6 14.64 -5.64 -8.71
CA ILE A 6 15.49 -5.09 -7.65
C ILE A 6 14.85 -5.55 -6.36
N LYS A 7 15.44 -6.55 -5.71
CA LYS A 7 14.99 -7.01 -4.40
C LYS A 7 15.24 -5.87 -3.42
N ASP A 8 14.17 -5.25 -2.95
CA ASP A 8 14.19 -4.26 -1.87
C ASP A 8 14.00 -4.91 -0.50
N PHE A 9 14.11 -6.23 -0.42
CA PHE A 9 13.96 -7.00 0.80
C PHE A 9 15.02 -8.09 0.96
N ILE A 10 15.25 -8.48 2.21
CA ILE A 10 15.95 -9.70 2.60
C ILE A 10 15.01 -10.61 3.38
N GLU A 11 15.12 -11.92 3.14
CA GLU A 11 14.38 -12.92 3.90
C GLU A 11 15.29 -13.59 4.91
N ILE A 12 14.86 -13.60 6.18
CA ILE A 12 15.52 -14.29 7.28
C ILE A 12 14.79 -15.62 7.53
N SER A 13 15.56 -16.68 7.70
CA SER A 13 15.06 -18.05 7.83
C SER A 13 15.94 -18.85 8.82
N ASP A 14 15.65 -20.14 8.98
CA ASP A 14 16.49 -21.08 9.74
C ASP A 14 17.64 -21.67 8.93
N LYS A 15 17.59 -21.55 7.59
CA LYS A 15 18.59 -22.06 6.65
C LYS A 15 18.89 -21.04 5.56
N THR A 16 20.15 -20.91 5.21
CA THR A 16 20.57 -20.09 4.07
C THR A 16 20.28 -20.82 2.76
N ARG A 17 19.76 -20.06 1.80
CA ARG A 17 19.52 -20.50 0.43
C ARG A 17 19.89 -19.38 -0.54
N LYS A 18 20.92 -19.59 -1.34
CA LYS A 18 21.43 -18.62 -2.33
C LYS A 18 21.19 -19.15 -3.77
N GLY A 19 21.24 -18.24 -4.73
CA GLY A 19 21.15 -18.59 -6.16
C GLY A 19 19.76 -18.97 -6.66
N THR A 20 18.72 -18.67 -5.90
CA THR A 20 17.31 -18.88 -6.27
C THR A 20 16.55 -17.56 -6.29
N ILE A 21 15.33 -17.56 -6.87
CA ILE A 21 14.44 -16.39 -6.86
C ILE A 21 14.09 -15.97 -5.43
N LEU A 22 14.06 -16.94 -4.50
CA LEU A 22 13.74 -16.73 -3.09
C LEU A 22 14.98 -17.00 -2.22
N GLU A 23 15.99 -16.14 -2.35
CA GLU A 23 17.15 -16.20 -1.47
C GLU A 23 16.76 -15.84 -0.04
N CYS A 24 17.30 -16.58 0.92
CA CYS A 24 17.14 -16.31 2.33
C CYS A 24 18.45 -16.54 3.08
N PHE A 25 18.57 -15.89 4.24
CA PHE A 25 19.72 -15.99 5.12
C PHE A 25 19.33 -16.63 6.43
N SER A 26 20.14 -17.59 6.88
CA SER A 26 19.95 -18.18 8.21
C SER A 26 20.21 -17.13 9.29
N TYR A 27 19.29 -17.00 10.26
CA TYR A 27 19.50 -16.10 11.38
C TYR A 27 20.79 -16.43 12.15
N LYS A 28 21.26 -17.70 12.12
CA LYS A 28 22.51 -18.15 12.76
C LYS A 28 23.78 -17.63 12.09
N GLU A 29 23.67 -17.19 10.84
CA GLU A 29 24.77 -16.66 10.04
C GLU A 29 24.79 -15.12 10.00
N ILE A 30 23.84 -14.48 10.69
CA ILE A 30 23.74 -13.02 10.77
C ILE A 30 24.64 -12.55 11.91
N ASP A 31 25.80 -12.03 11.55
CA ASP A 31 26.75 -11.39 12.47
C ASP A 31 26.65 -9.85 12.41
N GLU A 32 27.47 -9.18 13.18
CA GLU A 32 27.50 -7.71 13.23
C GLU A 32 27.87 -7.09 11.87
N THR A 33 28.76 -7.73 11.10
CA THR A 33 29.14 -7.26 9.77
C THR A 33 27.95 -7.28 8.83
N PHE A 34 27.21 -8.39 8.80
CA PHE A 34 25.97 -8.52 8.02
C PHE A 34 24.92 -7.50 8.42
N ILE A 35 24.78 -7.23 9.73
CA ILE A 35 23.83 -6.21 10.23
C ILE A 35 24.26 -4.82 9.72
N CYS A 36 25.54 -4.46 9.79
CA CYS A 36 26.04 -3.20 9.27
C CYS A 36 25.74 -3.05 7.77
N ASP A 37 25.98 -4.09 6.98
CA ASP A 37 25.67 -4.10 5.55
C ASP A 37 24.19 -3.80 5.26
N ILE A 38 23.27 -4.42 6.04
CA ILE A 38 21.82 -4.14 5.92
C ILE A 38 21.53 -2.67 6.25
N ILE A 39 22.15 -2.13 7.28
CA ILE A 39 21.90 -0.76 7.75
C ILE A 39 22.35 0.25 6.71
N GLU A 40 23.51 0.05 6.10
CA GLU A 40 24.11 0.96 5.13
C GLU A 40 23.47 0.84 3.74
N ASP A 41 22.97 -0.32 3.33
CA ASP A 41 22.35 -0.50 2.03
C ASP A 41 20.96 0.17 1.96
N ASN A 42 20.93 1.35 1.35
CA ASN A 42 19.69 2.11 1.14
C ASN A 42 18.67 1.44 0.20
N LYS A 43 19.04 0.38 -0.51
CA LYS A 43 18.12 -0.38 -1.37
C LYS A 43 17.24 -1.31 -0.56
N ILE A 44 17.74 -1.83 0.57
CA ILE A 44 16.99 -2.72 1.44
C ILE A 44 15.95 -1.88 2.22
N LYS A 45 14.69 -2.17 1.99
CA LYS A 45 13.53 -1.51 2.60
C LYS A 45 12.72 -2.43 3.51
N THR A 46 12.94 -3.74 3.41
CA THR A 46 12.11 -4.73 4.10
C THR A 46 12.94 -5.89 4.60
N ILE A 47 12.72 -6.30 5.84
CA ILE A 47 13.10 -7.61 6.36
C ILE A 47 11.86 -8.49 6.33
N GLN A 48 11.96 -9.69 5.74
CA GLN A 48 10.86 -10.61 5.58
C GLN A 48 11.12 -11.92 6.29
N ILE A 49 10.06 -12.51 6.83
CA ILE A 49 10.02 -13.92 7.21
C ILE A 49 8.85 -14.60 6.50
N SER A 50 8.98 -15.88 6.16
CA SER A 50 7.90 -16.70 5.57
C SER A 50 7.43 -17.83 6.49
N LYS A 51 8.04 -17.97 7.66
CA LYS A 51 7.68 -18.92 8.72
C LYS A 51 8.08 -18.37 10.09
N THR A 52 7.51 -18.95 11.14
CA THR A 52 7.94 -18.66 12.53
C THR A 52 9.38 -19.10 12.75
N LEU A 53 10.12 -18.31 13.51
CA LEU A 53 11.52 -18.53 13.84
C LEU A 53 11.69 -18.63 15.37
N PRO A 54 12.83 -19.12 15.85
CA PRO A 54 13.16 -19.09 17.27
C PRO A 54 13.32 -17.65 17.82
N ALA A 55 13.25 -17.50 19.14
CA ALA A 55 13.29 -16.21 19.80
C ALA A 55 14.55 -15.39 19.47
N GLU A 56 15.69 -16.06 19.31
CA GLU A 56 16.97 -15.44 18.97
C GLU A 56 16.91 -14.71 17.62
N ALA A 57 16.18 -15.27 16.65
CA ALA A 57 16.02 -14.64 15.33
C ALA A 57 15.27 -13.29 15.45
N TYR A 58 14.24 -13.23 16.30
CA TYR A 58 13.50 -11.98 16.51
C TYR A 58 14.33 -10.94 17.26
N GLN A 59 15.22 -11.34 18.16
CA GLN A 59 16.15 -10.43 18.82
C GLN A 59 17.11 -9.79 17.81
N ILE A 60 17.65 -10.59 16.87
CA ILE A 60 18.49 -10.09 15.78
C ILE A 60 17.70 -9.12 14.88
N ILE A 61 16.49 -9.51 14.48
CA ILE A 61 15.64 -8.63 13.64
C ILE A 61 15.35 -7.32 14.37
N ASP A 62 14.99 -7.38 15.65
CA ASP A 62 14.67 -6.18 16.43
C ASP A 62 15.87 -5.26 16.61
N SER A 63 17.11 -5.80 16.78
CA SER A 63 18.32 -4.99 16.83
C SER A 63 18.61 -4.27 15.51
N ILE A 64 18.26 -4.88 14.37
CA ILE A 64 18.35 -4.21 13.06
C ILE A 64 17.31 -3.09 12.98
N LEU A 65 16.07 -3.34 13.43
CA LEU A 65 14.99 -2.35 13.42
C LEU A 65 15.26 -1.17 14.35
N GLU A 66 15.96 -1.39 15.48
CA GLU A 66 16.45 -0.31 16.36
C GLU A 66 17.37 0.63 15.62
N ARG A 67 18.33 0.09 14.88
CA ARG A 67 19.38 0.86 14.17
C ARG A 67 18.88 1.43 12.82
N LYS A 68 17.85 0.80 12.21
CA LYS A 68 17.25 1.24 10.94
C LYS A 68 15.71 1.24 11.05
N PRO A 69 15.10 2.16 11.83
CA PRO A 69 13.68 2.16 12.17
C PRO A 69 12.72 2.40 10.99
N GLN A 70 13.23 2.79 9.83
CA GLN A 70 12.45 2.94 8.59
C GLN A 70 12.25 1.63 7.84
N LEU A 71 12.87 0.52 8.24
CA LEU A 71 12.64 -0.78 7.63
C LEU A 71 11.23 -1.30 7.93
N ASN A 72 10.64 -1.91 6.92
CA ASN A 72 9.43 -2.69 7.12
C ASN A 72 9.80 -4.10 7.60
N PHE A 73 9.09 -4.61 8.59
CA PHE A 73 9.10 -6.03 8.89
C PHE A 73 7.89 -6.68 8.22
N ARG A 74 8.12 -7.71 7.42
CA ARG A 74 7.07 -8.38 6.67
C ARG A 74 6.95 -9.85 7.07
N ILE A 75 5.73 -10.25 7.38
CA ILE A 75 5.34 -11.64 7.58
C ILE A 75 4.60 -12.08 6.31
N TYR A 76 5.15 -13.06 5.61
CA TYR A 76 4.67 -13.49 4.31
C TYR A 76 4.38 -14.99 4.28
N ASN A 77 3.24 -15.38 3.71
CA ASN A 77 2.87 -16.79 3.50
C ASN A 77 2.79 -17.67 4.77
N LEU A 78 2.37 -17.14 5.91
CA LEU A 78 2.23 -17.94 7.14
C LEU A 78 1.38 -19.20 6.93
N TYR A 79 0.36 -19.15 6.08
CA TYR A 79 -0.57 -20.24 5.83
C TYR A 79 0.09 -21.51 5.25
N PHE A 80 1.21 -21.40 4.55
CA PHE A 80 1.91 -22.57 3.99
C PHE A 80 2.47 -23.54 5.07
N TYR A 81 2.70 -23.00 6.26
CA TYR A 81 3.33 -23.75 7.34
C TYR A 81 2.39 -23.98 8.53
N ASN A 82 1.09 -23.68 8.38
CA ASN A 82 0.11 -23.73 9.47
C ASN A 82 0.56 -22.96 10.72
N GLN A 83 1.27 -21.86 10.53
CA GLN A 83 1.88 -21.08 11.59
C GLN A 83 1.17 -19.74 11.72
N TYR A 84 0.16 -19.70 12.57
CA TYR A 84 -0.71 -18.53 12.75
C TYR A 84 -0.43 -17.75 14.03
N ASP A 85 0.57 -18.17 14.81
CA ASP A 85 0.99 -17.44 15.99
C ASP A 85 1.89 -16.27 15.61
N ILE A 86 1.44 -15.06 15.93
CA ILE A 86 2.19 -13.81 15.76
C ILE A 86 2.56 -13.18 17.13
N SER A 87 2.46 -13.92 18.24
CA SER A 87 2.77 -13.42 19.58
C SER A 87 4.22 -12.97 19.74
N PHE A 88 5.13 -13.50 18.92
CA PHE A 88 6.53 -13.07 18.91
C PHE A 88 6.71 -11.58 18.64
N LEU A 89 5.75 -10.92 17.99
CA LEU A 89 5.79 -9.47 17.73
C LEU A 89 5.87 -8.64 19.03
N GLU A 90 5.34 -9.14 20.14
CA GLU A 90 5.45 -8.48 21.45
C GLU A 90 6.90 -8.40 21.98
N LYS A 91 7.79 -9.23 21.44
CA LYS A 91 9.22 -9.27 21.79
C LYS A 91 10.07 -8.35 20.91
N MET A 92 9.44 -7.52 20.09
CA MET A 92 10.11 -6.62 19.14
C MET A 92 9.78 -5.14 19.44
N PRO A 93 10.35 -4.57 20.51
CA PRO A 93 9.99 -3.22 20.99
C PRO A 93 10.35 -2.09 20.01
N HIS A 94 11.28 -2.34 19.07
CA HIS A 94 11.69 -1.35 18.08
C HIS A 94 10.90 -1.46 16.76
N LEU A 95 9.94 -2.39 16.66
CA LEU A 95 9.07 -2.53 15.48
C LEU A 95 8.16 -1.31 15.32
N ARG A 96 8.24 -0.64 14.17
CA ARG A 96 7.43 0.54 13.83
C ARG A 96 6.62 0.37 12.56
N SER A 97 7.07 -0.46 11.64
CA SER A 97 6.40 -0.73 10.38
C SER A 97 6.23 -2.23 10.17
N LEU A 98 4.97 -2.67 10.08
CA LEU A 98 4.61 -4.08 9.97
C LEU A 98 3.77 -4.33 8.72
N ARG A 99 4.13 -5.37 7.97
CA ARG A 99 3.34 -5.90 6.86
C ARG A 99 2.97 -7.35 7.12
N ILE A 100 1.69 -7.68 6.99
CA ILE A 100 1.18 -9.05 7.11
C ILE A 100 0.45 -9.41 5.83
N ASP A 101 0.97 -10.42 5.12
CA ASP A 101 0.34 -11.03 3.96
C ASP A 101 0.00 -12.48 4.31
N CYS A 102 -1.27 -12.79 4.52
CA CYS A 102 -1.69 -14.13 4.90
C CYS A 102 -3.06 -14.51 4.32
N HIS A 103 -3.34 -15.81 4.26
CA HIS A 103 -4.64 -16.37 3.96
C HIS A 103 -5.24 -17.02 5.19
N LEU A 104 -6.55 -16.77 5.43
CA LEU A 104 -7.29 -17.32 6.56
C LEU A 104 -8.44 -18.25 6.12
N ARG A 105 -8.43 -18.72 4.86
CA ARG A 105 -9.56 -19.49 4.28
C ARG A 105 -10.01 -20.65 5.17
N ASP A 106 -9.06 -21.42 5.66
CA ASP A 106 -9.33 -22.60 6.46
C ASP A 106 -9.08 -22.35 7.96
N TRP A 107 -8.66 -21.13 8.31
CA TRP A 107 -8.10 -20.79 9.63
C TRP A 107 -8.65 -19.48 10.19
N ASN A 108 -9.89 -19.16 9.86
CA ASN A 108 -10.59 -18.00 10.43
C ASN A 108 -10.53 -18.09 11.97
N ASN A 109 -10.00 -17.06 12.60
CA ASN A 109 -9.86 -16.91 14.04
C ASN A 109 -8.61 -17.56 14.71
N MET A 110 -7.65 -18.09 13.96
CA MET A 110 -6.42 -18.61 14.57
C MET A 110 -5.34 -17.56 14.81
N ILE A 111 -5.36 -16.44 14.06
CA ILE A 111 -4.46 -15.32 14.32
C ILE A 111 -5.13 -14.33 15.27
N ASP A 112 -4.53 -14.11 16.44
CA ASP A 112 -4.97 -13.06 17.35
C ASP A 112 -4.39 -11.71 16.94
N PHE A 113 -5.13 -10.97 16.11
CA PHE A 113 -4.75 -9.62 15.69
C PHE A 113 -4.80 -8.57 16.81
N ASN A 114 -5.35 -8.89 18.00
CA ASN A 114 -5.29 -7.97 19.15
C ASN A 114 -3.86 -7.75 19.64
N ILE A 115 -2.94 -8.65 19.33
CA ILE A 115 -1.50 -8.44 19.58
C ILE A 115 -1.02 -7.11 18.97
N LEU A 116 -1.54 -6.72 17.81
CA LEU A 116 -1.15 -5.47 17.15
C LEU A 116 -1.48 -4.22 17.97
N THR A 117 -2.43 -4.31 18.89
CA THR A 117 -2.81 -3.18 19.76
C THR A 117 -1.76 -2.89 20.85
N LYS A 118 -0.87 -3.84 21.13
CA LYS A 118 0.22 -3.71 22.10
C LYS A 118 1.49 -3.11 21.48
N LEU A 119 1.53 -2.99 20.13
CA LEU A 119 2.70 -2.53 19.40
C LEU A 119 2.65 -1.01 19.18
N ASN A 120 3.82 -0.36 19.19
CA ASN A 120 3.92 1.07 18.90
C ASN A 120 4.15 1.30 17.40
N LEU A 121 3.20 0.85 16.58
CA LEU A 121 3.30 0.96 15.13
C LEU A 121 3.06 2.39 14.63
N LYS A 122 3.85 2.77 13.63
CA LYS A 122 3.63 3.94 12.76
C LYS A 122 3.00 3.54 11.42
N SER A 123 3.33 2.36 10.90
CA SER A 123 2.80 1.86 9.65
C SER A 123 2.31 0.42 9.80
N LEU A 124 1.09 0.15 9.34
CA LEU A 124 0.52 -1.19 9.27
C LEU A 124 -0.04 -1.46 7.86
N TYR A 125 0.50 -2.47 7.20
CA TYR A 125 -0.06 -3.08 6.00
C TYR A 125 -0.67 -4.43 6.36
N LEU A 126 -1.97 -4.60 6.14
CA LEU A 126 -2.68 -5.84 6.43
C LEU A 126 -3.42 -6.34 5.19
N ASN A 127 -2.90 -7.40 4.61
CA ASN A 127 -3.54 -8.19 3.58
C ASN A 127 -3.82 -9.59 4.14
N ALA A 128 -4.87 -9.68 4.96
CA ALA A 128 -5.34 -10.94 5.53
C ALA A 128 -6.58 -11.39 4.77
N PHE A 129 -6.40 -12.27 3.79
CA PHE A 129 -7.49 -12.79 2.98
C PHE A 129 -8.47 -13.58 3.86
N GLU A 130 -9.78 -13.31 3.72
CA GLU A 130 -10.88 -13.85 4.54
C GLU A 130 -10.94 -13.36 5.99
N LEU A 131 -10.15 -12.37 6.39
CA LEU A 131 -10.36 -11.72 7.68
C LEU A 131 -11.71 -10.99 7.69
N LYS A 132 -12.50 -11.25 8.73
CA LYS A 132 -13.86 -10.67 8.89
C LYS A 132 -13.94 -9.60 9.96
N ASP A 133 -13.19 -9.75 11.05
CA ASP A 133 -13.21 -8.83 12.18
C ASP A 133 -11.96 -7.95 12.22
N TYR A 134 -12.17 -6.66 12.09
CA TYR A 134 -11.13 -5.62 12.12
C TYR A 134 -11.24 -4.74 13.38
N THR A 135 -11.95 -5.18 14.43
CA THR A 135 -12.17 -4.36 15.64
C THR A 135 -10.92 -3.94 16.37
N PHE A 136 -9.84 -4.73 16.28
CA PHE A 136 -8.54 -4.37 16.83
C PHE A 136 -8.02 -3.02 16.33
N ILE A 137 -8.45 -2.56 15.14
CA ILE A 137 -8.08 -1.24 14.61
C ILE A 137 -8.50 -0.09 15.53
N LYS A 138 -9.53 -0.26 16.36
CA LYS A 138 -9.94 0.76 17.32
C LYS A 138 -8.86 1.07 18.37
N ASN A 139 -7.96 0.13 18.60
CA ASN A 139 -7.01 0.17 19.71
C ASN A 139 -5.54 0.13 19.26
N LEU A 140 -5.26 0.34 17.96
CA LEU A 140 -3.88 0.47 17.50
C LEU A 140 -3.20 1.71 18.07
N SER A 141 -1.89 1.76 17.95
CA SER A 141 -1.07 2.90 18.38
C SER A 141 -1.63 4.23 17.86
N LYS A 142 -1.75 5.23 18.72
CA LYS A 142 -2.12 6.62 18.32
C LYS A 142 -1.05 7.30 17.46
N ASN A 143 0.13 6.69 17.39
CA ASN A 143 1.22 7.14 16.51
C ASN A 143 1.11 6.60 15.09
N LEU A 144 0.01 5.91 14.75
CA LEU A 144 -0.21 5.37 13.42
C LEU A 144 -0.28 6.50 12.38
N GLU A 145 0.63 6.44 11.42
CA GLU A 145 0.82 7.41 10.34
C GLU A 145 0.33 6.85 9.00
N GLU A 146 0.42 5.51 8.83
CA GLU A 146 0.05 4.82 7.61
C GLU A 146 -0.77 3.57 7.91
N LEU A 147 -1.86 3.39 7.18
CA LEU A 147 -2.70 2.18 7.29
C LEU A 147 -3.10 1.69 5.90
N LEU A 148 -2.79 0.41 5.63
CA LEU A 148 -3.22 -0.28 4.42
C LEU A 148 -4.02 -1.51 4.80
N ILE A 149 -5.27 -1.59 4.34
CA ILE A 149 -6.18 -2.71 4.60
C ILE A 149 -6.74 -3.22 3.29
N TYR A 150 -6.43 -4.46 2.96
CA TYR A 150 -7.03 -5.17 1.84
C TYR A 150 -8.04 -6.20 2.33
N ALA A 151 -9.29 -5.76 2.50
CA ALA A 151 -10.37 -6.59 3.03
C ALA A 151 -11.02 -7.41 1.92
N ASP A 152 -10.35 -8.47 1.48
CA ASP A 152 -10.85 -9.38 0.45
C ASP A 152 -11.42 -10.64 1.08
N THR A 153 -12.74 -10.72 1.16
CA THR A 153 -13.47 -11.88 1.63
C THR A 153 -14.46 -12.34 0.58
N MET A 154 -14.49 -13.63 0.29
CA MET A 154 -15.43 -14.17 -0.69
C MET A 154 -16.85 -14.24 -0.09
N GLY A 155 -17.76 -13.43 -0.66
CA GLY A 155 -19.18 -13.47 -0.31
C GLY A 155 -19.59 -12.84 1.02
N SER A 156 -18.71 -12.77 2.02
CA SER A 156 -19.03 -12.32 3.38
C SER A 156 -18.97 -10.80 3.56
N SER A 157 -19.73 -10.26 4.52
CA SER A 157 -19.49 -8.93 5.08
C SER A 157 -18.31 -8.95 6.03
N ILE A 158 -17.72 -7.78 6.26
CA ILE A 158 -16.68 -7.58 7.28
C ILE A 158 -17.19 -6.66 8.36
N TYR A 159 -16.61 -6.79 9.55
CA TYR A 159 -16.80 -5.87 10.65
C TYR A 159 -15.67 -4.85 10.66
N PHE A 160 -15.89 -3.75 9.94
CA PHE A 160 -14.98 -2.62 9.79
C PHE A 160 -15.80 -1.34 9.63
N ASP A 161 -15.30 -0.23 10.17
CA ASP A 161 -15.95 1.07 10.05
C ASP A 161 -14.89 2.18 9.96
N CYS A 162 -14.95 3.01 8.92
CA CYS A 162 -14.02 4.12 8.71
C CYS A 162 -14.04 5.14 9.86
N LYS A 163 -15.15 5.24 10.61
CA LYS A 163 -15.21 6.11 11.80
C LYS A 163 -14.16 5.78 12.86
N TRP A 164 -13.69 4.54 12.90
CA TRP A 164 -12.61 4.15 13.82
C TRP A 164 -11.27 4.82 13.49
N LEU A 165 -11.11 5.28 12.24
CA LEU A 165 -9.89 5.91 11.76
C LEU A 165 -9.75 7.36 12.22
N LEU A 166 -10.86 8.03 12.56
CA LEU A 166 -10.89 9.46 12.93
C LEU A 166 -10.04 9.80 14.16
N GLN A 167 -9.71 8.82 14.98
CA GLN A 167 -8.86 8.97 16.14
C GLN A 167 -7.37 9.11 15.82
N TYR A 168 -6.93 8.68 14.61
CA TYR A 168 -5.51 8.66 14.21
C TYR A 168 -5.11 9.99 13.58
N LYS A 169 -4.86 10.98 14.41
CA LYS A 169 -4.63 12.37 13.98
C LYS A 169 -3.33 12.59 13.19
N LYS A 170 -2.40 11.62 13.26
CA LYS A 170 -1.14 11.65 12.49
C LYS A 170 -1.23 10.90 11.17
N MET A 171 -2.34 10.22 10.90
CA MET A 171 -2.47 9.40 9.69
C MET A 171 -2.49 10.30 8.45
N HIS A 172 -1.49 10.09 7.60
CA HIS A 172 -1.35 10.82 6.35
C HIS A 172 -1.45 9.92 5.12
N THR A 173 -1.35 8.59 5.28
CA THR A 173 -1.48 7.61 4.20
C THR A 173 -2.53 6.56 4.57
N LEU A 174 -3.53 6.42 3.70
CA LEU A 174 -4.59 5.44 3.85
C LEU A 174 -4.81 4.69 2.53
N TRP A 175 -4.78 3.37 2.61
CA TRP A 175 -5.15 2.50 1.51
C TRP A 175 -6.27 1.55 1.97
N LEU A 176 -7.40 1.59 1.29
CA LEU A 176 -8.54 0.75 1.57
C LEU A 176 -8.93 -0.08 0.35
N GLY A 177 -9.21 -1.35 0.56
CA GLY A 177 -9.62 -2.25 -0.50
C GLY A 177 -10.90 -3.01 -0.23
N LYS A 178 -11.61 -3.35 -1.31
CA LYS A 178 -12.77 -4.22 -1.33
C LYS A 178 -13.90 -3.78 -0.38
N LYS A 179 -14.04 -4.45 0.75
CA LYS A 179 -15.16 -4.26 1.69
C LYS A 179 -14.89 -3.24 2.79
N ALA A 180 -13.65 -2.71 2.91
CA ALA A 180 -13.28 -1.74 3.94
C ALA A 180 -13.80 -0.32 3.59
N LYS A 181 -15.11 -0.13 3.54
CA LYS A 181 -15.73 1.12 3.07
C LYS A 181 -16.93 1.64 3.88
N LYS A 182 -17.33 0.95 4.95
CA LYS A 182 -18.46 1.41 5.75
C LYS A 182 -18.18 2.80 6.32
N ASN A 183 -19.12 3.75 6.15
CA ASN A 183 -19.00 5.15 6.55
C ASN A 183 -17.77 5.86 5.97
N ILE A 184 -17.37 5.53 4.73
CA ILE A 184 -16.16 6.08 4.11
C ILE A 184 -16.19 7.61 3.96
N GLU A 185 -17.36 8.20 3.90
CA GLU A 185 -17.57 9.64 3.77
C GLU A 185 -17.00 10.42 4.98
N CYS A 186 -16.90 9.76 6.15
CA CYS A 186 -16.29 10.38 7.33
C CYS A 186 -14.79 10.69 7.17
N LEU A 187 -14.14 10.14 6.16
CA LEU A 187 -12.74 10.48 5.86
C LEU A 187 -12.56 11.97 5.56
N SER A 188 -13.61 12.69 5.17
CA SER A 188 -13.61 14.17 5.03
C SER A 188 -13.12 14.90 6.30
N GLU A 189 -13.22 14.28 7.46
CA GLU A 189 -12.76 14.82 8.74
C GLU A 189 -11.25 14.60 8.98
N MET A 190 -10.59 13.75 8.19
CA MET A 190 -9.17 13.40 8.36
C MET A 190 -8.27 14.42 7.66
N LYS A 191 -8.15 15.62 8.22
CA LYS A 191 -7.41 16.74 7.59
C LYS A 191 -5.90 16.50 7.46
N SER A 192 -5.34 15.54 8.18
CA SER A 192 -3.94 15.10 8.04
C SER A 192 -3.70 14.24 6.79
N LEU A 193 -4.78 13.70 6.16
CA LEU A 193 -4.64 12.76 5.06
C LEU A 193 -4.07 13.43 3.82
N LYS A 194 -2.98 12.87 3.29
CA LYS A 194 -2.25 13.33 2.11
C LYS A 194 -2.30 12.34 0.96
N SER A 195 -2.33 11.06 1.27
CA SER A 195 -2.35 9.98 0.28
C SER A 195 -3.53 9.04 0.55
N LEU A 196 -4.38 8.89 -0.45
CA LEU A 196 -5.52 7.98 -0.40
C LEU A 196 -5.48 7.05 -1.62
N SER A 197 -5.58 5.74 -1.38
CA SER A 197 -5.77 4.74 -2.42
C SER A 197 -7.01 3.91 -2.12
N LEU A 198 -7.89 3.75 -3.12
CA LEU A 198 -9.13 2.99 -3.02
C LEU A 198 -9.15 1.90 -4.07
N ARG A 199 -9.15 0.62 -3.65
CA ARG A 199 -9.13 -0.52 -4.56
C ARG A 199 -10.39 -1.36 -4.49
N GLY A 200 -11.07 -1.50 -5.64
CA GLY A 200 -12.27 -2.34 -5.74
C GLY A 200 -13.45 -1.80 -4.93
N ILE A 201 -13.45 -0.51 -4.62
CA ILE A 201 -14.50 0.18 -3.86
C ILE A 201 -15.33 1.01 -4.84
N LYS A 202 -16.59 0.64 -4.99
CA LYS A 202 -17.55 1.46 -5.73
C LYS A 202 -18.17 2.48 -4.77
N LEU A 203 -18.11 3.74 -5.15
CA LEU A 203 -18.71 4.87 -4.44
C LEU A 203 -19.80 5.52 -5.29
N LEU A 204 -20.76 6.15 -4.65
CA LEU A 204 -21.79 6.94 -5.35
C LEU A 204 -21.27 8.32 -5.73
N SER A 205 -20.44 8.92 -4.87
CA SER A 205 -19.82 10.22 -5.07
C SER A 205 -18.43 10.25 -4.42
N PHE A 206 -17.58 11.15 -4.91
CA PHE A 206 -16.28 11.50 -4.34
C PHE A 206 -16.29 12.87 -3.64
N ASP A 207 -17.44 13.52 -3.49
CA ASP A 207 -17.57 14.87 -2.89
C ASP A 207 -16.97 14.99 -1.50
N PHE A 208 -16.99 13.91 -0.71
CA PHE A 208 -16.39 13.88 0.63
C PHE A 208 -14.87 14.11 0.62
N LEU A 209 -14.21 13.99 -0.53
CA LEU A 209 -12.78 14.27 -0.66
C LEU A 209 -12.47 15.76 -0.89
N ARG A 210 -13.48 16.57 -1.24
CA ARG A 210 -13.30 17.98 -1.65
C ARG A 210 -12.54 18.83 -0.63
N ASP A 211 -12.83 18.59 0.66
CA ASP A 211 -12.27 19.37 1.76
C ASP A 211 -10.94 18.79 2.29
N LEU A 212 -10.42 17.76 1.66
CA LEU A 212 -9.12 17.18 2.00
C LEU A 212 -8.01 17.83 1.18
N ASN A 213 -6.85 17.99 1.82
CA ASN A 213 -5.64 18.47 1.15
C ASN A 213 -4.82 17.30 0.60
N LEU A 214 -5.47 16.45 -0.23
CA LEU A 214 -4.81 15.29 -0.81
C LEU A 214 -3.74 15.72 -1.81
N GLU A 215 -2.57 15.09 -1.69
CA GLU A 215 -1.47 15.24 -2.62
C GLU A 215 -1.40 14.03 -3.58
N LYS A 216 -1.89 12.86 -3.15
CA LYS A 216 -1.95 11.65 -3.95
C LYS A 216 -3.33 10.99 -3.84
N LEU A 217 -3.91 10.64 -4.99
CA LEU A 217 -5.11 9.82 -5.09
C LEU A 217 -4.88 8.67 -6.08
N GLU A 218 -5.19 7.46 -5.67
CA GLU A 218 -5.20 6.29 -6.55
C GLU A 218 -6.56 5.58 -6.49
N LEU A 219 -7.18 5.39 -7.64
CA LEU A 219 -8.41 4.61 -7.81
C LEU A 219 -8.10 3.37 -8.64
N LEU A 220 -8.22 2.19 -8.00
CA LEU A 220 -7.81 0.94 -8.61
C LEU A 220 -9.01 -0.03 -8.65
N TRP A 221 -9.24 -0.66 -9.80
CA TRP A 221 -10.31 -1.66 -9.97
C TRP A 221 -11.68 -1.12 -9.56
N ASN A 222 -11.89 0.14 -9.84
CA ASN A 222 -13.13 0.83 -9.56
C ASN A 222 -14.14 0.61 -10.71
N SER A 223 -15.42 0.80 -10.43
CA SER A 223 -16.49 0.66 -11.44
C SER A 223 -17.24 1.96 -11.69
N ASN A 224 -16.72 3.09 -11.21
CA ASN A 224 -17.30 4.39 -11.52
C ASN A 224 -17.01 4.75 -12.98
N ASN A 225 -18.00 5.30 -13.66
CA ASN A 225 -17.87 5.77 -15.04
C ASN A 225 -17.70 7.29 -15.16
N ASP A 226 -17.94 8.02 -14.10
CA ASP A 226 -17.77 9.48 -14.02
C ASP A 226 -16.92 9.83 -12.79
N LEU A 227 -15.87 10.62 -13.00
CA LEU A 227 -14.94 11.08 -11.98
C LEU A 227 -14.80 12.61 -11.98
N LYS A 228 -15.76 13.32 -12.61
CA LYS A 228 -15.70 14.80 -12.77
C LYS A 228 -15.61 15.56 -11.45
N GLU A 229 -16.10 14.99 -10.34
CA GLU A 229 -16.02 15.61 -9.02
C GLU A 229 -14.56 15.78 -8.56
N LEU A 230 -13.65 14.93 -9.04
CA LEU A 230 -12.23 14.97 -8.67
C LEU A 230 -11.53 16.25 -9.15
N LYS A 231 -12.11 17.01 -10.08
CA LYS A 231 -11.59 18.33 -10.49
C LYS A 231 -11.44 19.31 -9.32
N GLU A 232 -12.16 19.09 -8.22
CA GLU A 232 -12.10 19.94 -7.03
C GLU A 232 -10.89 19.68 -6.13
N LEU A 233 -10.16 18.57 -6.35
CA LEU A 233 -8.97 18.21 -5.57
C LEU A 233 -7.74 19.00 -6.03
N LYS A 234 -7.76 20.31 -5.86
CA LYS A 234 -6.76 21.24 -6.40
C LYS A 234 -5.35 21.06 -5.84
N THR A 235 -5.19 20.34 -4.73
CA THR A 235 -3.89 20.06 -4.09
C THR A 235 -3.18 18.82 -4.63
N LEU A 236 -3.85 18.05 -5.51
CA LEU A 236 -3.27 16.83 -6.07
C LEU A 236 -2.00 17.09 -6.88
N LYS A 237 -0.95 16.35 -6.52
CA LYS A 237 0.32 16.24 -7.25
C LYS A 237 0.41 14.94 -8.03
N GLN A 238 -0.28 13.90 -7.58
CA GLN A 238 -0.31 12.60 -8.24
C GLN A 238 -1.72 12.04 -8.33
N ILE A 239 -2.12 11.61 -9.53
CA ILE A 239 -3.32 10.82 -9.76
C ILE A 239 -2.96 9.49 -10.42
N GLY A 240 -3.55 8.39 -9.91
CA GLY A 240 -3.44 7.05 -10.48
C GLY A 240 -4.82 6.46 -10.75
N LEU A 241 -5.08 6.06 -11.98
CA LEU A 241 -6.31 5.41 -12.41
C LEU A 241 -5.95 4.06 -13.02
N TRP A 242 -6.39 2.96 -12.38
CA TRP A 242 -6.06 1.62 -12.85
C TRP A 242 -7.29 0.74 -12.94
N ARG A 243 -7.53 0.17 -14.14
CA ARG A 243 -8.61 -0.78 -14.42
C ARG A 243 -9.99 -0.29 -13.96
N ILE A 244 -10.37 0.90 -14.45
CA ILE A 244 -11.71 1.47 -14.29
C ILE A 244 -12.45 1.23 -15.60
N ASN A 245 -13.03 0.06 -15.76
CA ASN A 245 -13.49 -0.46 -17.06
C ASN A 245 -14.57 0.35 -17.77
N LYS A 246 -15.29 1.21 -17.05
CA LYS A 246 -16.38 2.03 -17.62
C LYS A 246 -15.98 3.50 -17.83
N LEU A 247 -14.74 3.85 -17.48
CA LEU A 247 -14.24 5.21 -17.61
C LEU A 247 -13.81 5.44 -19.08
N ASP A 248 -14.44 6.39 -19.73
CA ASP A 248 -14.19 6.78 -21.12
C ASP A 248 -13.74 8.24 -21.27
N ASN A 249 -13.80 9.01 -20.17
CA ASN A 249 -13.41 10.42 -20.13
C ASN A 249 -12.63 10.74 -18.87
N ILE A 250 -11.56 11.54 -19.03
CA ILE A 250 -10.70 12.03 -17.96
C ILE A 250 -10.45 13.56 -18.08
N ASP A 251 -11.37 14.30 -18.70
CA ASP A 251 -11.20 15.75 -18.93
C ASP A 251 -11.03 16.55 -17.63
N PHE A 252 -11.56 16.05 -16.52
CA PHE A 252 -11.38 16.65 -15.18
C PHE A 252 -9.90 16.84 -14.80
N VAL A 253 -8.99 16.03 -15.35
CA VAL A 253 -7.56 16.08 -15.07
C VAL A 253 -6.96 17.43 -15.48
N SER A 254 -7.48 18.08 -16.54
CA SER A 254 -7.03 19.40 -17.00
C SER A 254 -7.21 20.52 -15.96
N GLU A 255 -8.10 20.31 -15.00
CA GLU A 255 -8.36 21.27 -13.93
C GLU A 255 -7.44 21.11 -12.69
N LEU A 256 -6.64 20.05 -12.64
CA LEU A 256 -5.75 19.70 -11.53
C LEU A 256 -4.35 20.29 -11.73
N LYS A 257 -4.23 21.62 -11.67
CA LYS A 257 -3.03 22.39 -12.09
C LYS A 257 -1.73 22.03 -11.35
N ASN A 258 -1.82 21.40 -10.18
CA ASN A 258 -0.66 21.02 -9.38
C ASN A 258 -0.12 19.62 -9.70
N LEU A 259 -0.72 18.90 -10.68
CA LEU A 259 -0.27 17.57 -11.02
C LEU A 259 1.16 17.54 -11.55
N GLU A 260 1.93 16.65 -10.94
CA GLU A 260 3.29 16.28 -11.34
C GLU A 260 3.34 14.90 -12.00
N VAL A 261 2.43 13.99 -11.58
CA VAL A 261 2.40 12.60 -12.03
C VAL A 261 0.98 12.17 -12.37
N ILE A 262 0.80 11.66 -13.59
CA ILE A 262 -0.42 11.01 -14.05
C ILE A 262 -0.10 9.56 -14.39
N LYS A 263 -0.85 8.61 -13.79
CA LYS A 263 -0.72 7.18 -14.09
C LYS A 263 -2.05 6.63 -14.58
N LEU A 264 -2.08 6.19 -15.83
CA LEU A 264 -3.23 5.55 -16.48
C LEU A 264 -2.85 4.13 -16.86
N GLN A 265 -3.55 3.14 -16.27
CA GLN A 265 -3.24 1.73 -16.48
C GLN A 265 -4.51 0.92 -16.72
N ASP A 266 -4.48 0.01 -17.69
CA ASP A 266 -5.62 -0.86 -18.07
C ASP A 266 -6.93 -0.05 -18.30
N LEU A 267 -6.86 1.03 -19.06
CA LEU A 267 -7.97 1.94 -19.37
C LEU A 267 -8.21 1.99 -20.88
N LYS A 268 -8.69 0.90 -21.47
CA LYS A 268 -8.81 0.74 -22.93
C LYS A 268 -9.78 1.70 -23.59
N HIS A 269 -10.77 2.22 -22.85
CA HIS A 269 -11.76 3.18 -23.38
C HIS A 269 -11.27 4.62 -23.35
N ILE A 270 -10.16 4.92 -22.65
CA ILE A 270 -9.50 6.22 -22.73
C ILE A 270 -8.62 6.22 -23.98
N THR A 271 -9.08 6.90 -25.01
CA THR A 271 -8.44 6.93 -26.36
C THR A 271 -7.68 8.21 -26.63
N LYS A 272 -7.85 9.25 -25.80
CA LYS A 272 -7.15 10.54 -25.93
C LYS A 272 -6.85 11.12 -24.56
N LEU A 273 -5.78 11.92 -24.48
CA LEU A 273 -5.48 12.73 -23.31
C LEU A 273 -6.39 13.98 -23.28
N PRO A 274 -6.72 14.52 -22.09
CA PRO A 274 -7.33 15.83 -21.98
C PRO A 274 -6.31 16.92 -22.36
N ASP A 275 -6.76 18.17 -22.43
CA ASP A 275 -5.85 19.32 -22.56
C ASP A 275 -4.92 19.41 -21.34
N LEU A 276 -3.63 19.17 -21.56
CA LEU A 276 -2.58 19.21 -20.54
C LEU A 276 -1.88 20.57 -20.45
N SER A 277 -2.24 21.55 -21.28
CA SER A 277 -1.55 22.86 -21.41
C SER A 277 -1.49 23.63 -20.08
N ARG A 278 -2.47 23.40 -19.19
CA ARG A 278 -2.55 24.01 -17.86
C ARG A 278 -1.72 23.29 -16.79
N LEU A 279 -1.13 22.13 -17.12
CA LEU A 279 -0.39 21.29 -16.17
C LEU A 279 1.11 21.56 -16.26
N SER A 280 1.52 22.79 -15.93
CA SER A 280 2.92 23.26 -16.03
C SER A 280 3.90 22.42 -15.17
N ASN A 281 3.41 21.81 -14.09
CA ASN A 281 4.22 21.00 -13.17
C ASN A 281 4.32 19.52 -13.59
N LEU A 282 3.65 19.09 -14.66
CA LEU A 282 3.64 17.69 -15.08
C LEU A 282 5.04 17.21 -15.49
N LYS A 283 5.54 16.18 -14.81
CA LYS A 283 6.86 15.57 -14.97
C LYS A 283 6.80 14.18 -15.57
N ILE A 284 5.78 13.41 -15.18
CA ILE A 284 5.66 11.99 -15.52
C ILE A 284 4.24 11.67 -15.98
N LEU A 285 4.14 11.05 -17.14
CA LEU A 285 2.92 10.49 -17.70
C LEU A 285 3.13 8.99 -17.91
N VAL A 286 2.45 8.15 -17.13
CA VAL A 286 2.49 6.70 -17.28
C VAL A 286 1.26 6.26 -18.06
N LEU A 287 1.47 5.64 -19.22
CA LEU A 287 0.44 5.06 -20.07
C LEU A 287 0.75 3.57 -20.25
N ASP A 288 -0.05 2.72 -19.62
CA ASP A 288 0.11 1.27 -19.71
C ASP A 288 -1.23 0.63 -20.09
N ASN A 289 -1.29 -0.03 -21.24
CA ASN A 289 -2.50 -0.70 -21.74
C ASN A 289 -3.74 0.22 -21.77
N THR A 290 -3.58 1.44 -22.29
CA THR A 290 -4.65 2.40 -22.56
C THR A 290 -5.04 2.35 -24.04
N GLY A 291 -6.15 3.02 -24.41
CA GLY A 291 -6.50 3.27 -25.82
C GLY A 291 -5.75 4.43 -26.47
N ILE A 292 -4.89 5.14 -25.72
CA ILE A 292 -4.13 6.29 -26.21
C ILE A 292 -2.95 5.82 -27.04
N SER A 293 -2.82 6.32 -28.28
CA SER A 293 -1.61 6.16 -29.09
C SER A 293 -0.54 7.16 -28.62
N ILE A 294 0.69 6.67 -28.39
CA ILE A 294 1.81 7.56 -28.04
C ILE A 294 2.14 8.51 -29.18
N ASP A 295 1.86 8.11 -30.43
CA ASP A 295 2.13 8.94 -31.62
C ASP A 295 1.18 10.13 -31.71
N ASP A 296 0.01 10.07 -31.11
CA ASP A 296 -0.96 11.15 -31.04
C ASP A 296 -0.67 12.17 -29.92
N ILE A 297 0.40 11.96 -29.15
CA ILE A 297 0.79 12.87 -28.07
C ILE A 297 1.82 13.88 -28.60
N GLU A 298 1.47 15.16 -28.50
CA GLU A 298 2.34 16.26 -28.85
C GLU A 298 3.42 16.54 -27.79
N GLU A 299 4.52 17.20 -28.22
CA GLU A 299 5.50 17.75 -27.28
C GLU A 299 4.91 18.98 -26.55
N PRO A 300 5.32 19.21 -25.26
CA PRO A 300 6.40 18.51 -24.54
C PRO A 300 5.92 17.26 -23.75
N TYR A 301 4.70 16.78 -23.97
CA TYR A 301 4.12 15.69 -23.15
C TYR A 301 4.61 14.31 -23.60
N LYS A 302 4.92 14.15 -24.88
CA LYS A 302 5.46 12.90 -25.43
C LYS A 302 6.75 12.49 -24.71
N SER A 303 7.65 13.44 -24.47
CA SER A 303 8.91 13.22 -23.75
C SER A 303 8.73 12.83 -22.26
N LYS A 304 7.58 13.13 -21.67
CA LYS A 304 7.24 12.80 -20.27
C LYS A 304 6.65 11.40 -20.11
N VAL A 305 6.34 10.72 -21.24
CA VAL A 305 5.76 9.37 -21.19
C VAL A 305 6.79 8.37 -20.67
N LYS A 306 6.40 7.62 -19.65
CA LYS A 306 7.15 6.48 -19.12
C LYS A 306 6.34 5.21 -19.32
N LYS A 307 6.98 4.16 -19.83
CA LYS A 307 6.38 2.82 -19.84
C LYS A 307 6.61 2.16 -18.49
N TYR A 308 5.55 1.68 -17.88
CA TYR A 308 5.68 0.81 -16.73
C TYR A 308 6.07 -0.58 -17.24
N TRP A 309 7.22 -1.07 -16.81
CA TRP A 309 7.53 -2.49 -16.94
C TRP A 309 7.04 -3.17 -15.67
N ARG A 310 6.18 -4.15 -15.85
CA ARG A 310 5.70 -5.02 -14.75
C ARG A 310 6.81 -5.86 -14.17
#